data_22407824078aaee33ad327b0c556284a
#
_entry.id   22407824078aaee33ad327b0c556284a
#
_cell.length_a   1.000
_cell.length_b   1.000
_cell.length_c   1.000
_cell.angle_alpha   90.00
_cell.angle_beta   90.00
_cell.angle_gamma   90.00
#
_symmetry.space_group_name_H-M   'P 1'
#
loop_
_entity.id
_entity.type
_entity.pdbx_description
1 polymer ?
#
loop_
_entity_poly.entity_id
_entity_poly.type
_entity_poly.pdbx_seq_one_letter_code
_entity_poly.pdbx_strand_id
1 'polypeptide(L)'
;MANKYTIDLHIHTMISDGSKTPCEAVDAAAEAGLKKICLTDHDAVHMNYGKLREYARTKGVEVLPFSGVEVNTMYFEGEKPLLWVDILVYGDDEKMRDPRFTSMFNRFYAHTNEIARRQAERIHETGVDMTFDDLFLLDADIAPVYKNDMYCRSYVLKRVAKKLGMPHEELRAKYPEIFPYNLPSRSVNLRRIADMPDSAEIVRMANELGLVTVMAHPPCIDPYFENDEHLANSSQMESIIRDLAAEGLDGLEVSHREVMDAGETEHVKNLADELGLITTGGSDYHDDKERRNDLGVFGTSEEELQILMERILKKEEKA
;
A
#
# COMPACT_ATOMS: atom_id res chain seq x y z
N MET A 1 7.97 18.66 14.83
CA MET A 1 6.94 18.47 15.87
C MET A 1 7.35 17.25 16.69
N ALA A 2 6.99 17.14 17.96
CA ALA A 2 7.26 15.91 18.72
C ALA A 2 6.40 14.79 18.11
N ASN A 3 6.97 13.59 17.96
CA ASN A 3 6.24 12.44 17.46
C ASN A 3 5.07 12.13 18.41
N LYS A 4 3.89 12.00 17.85
CA LYS A 4 2.63 11.79 18.60
C LYS A 4 2.34 10.30 18.78
N TYR A 5 2.72 9.50 17.78
CA TYR A 5 2.44 8.07 17.73
C TYR A 5 3.72 7.24 17.80
N THR A 6 3.59 6.03 18.34
CA THR A 6 4.66 5.02 18.40
C THR A 6 4.31 3.76 17.62
N ILE A 7 3.15 3.74 16.97
CA ILE A 7 2.64 2.63 16.16
C ILE A 7 2.24 3.18 14.81
N ASP A 8 2.70 2.54 13.73
CA ASP A 8 2.38 2.88 12.35
C ASP A 8 1.96 1.63 11.59
N LEU A 9 0.75 1.64 11.05
CA LEU A 9 0.17 0.49 10.36
C LEU A 9 0.18 0.62 8.84
N HIS A 10 0.74 1.73 8.29
CA HIS A 10 0.70 2.02 6.87
C HIS A 10 2.06 2.57 6.40
N ILE A 11 2.93 1.66 5.93
CA ILE A 11 4.31 1.96 5.51
C ILE A 11 4.62 1.23 4.21
N HIS A 12 5.13 1.97 3.22
CA HIS A 12 5.60 1.44 1.94
C HIS A 12 7.11 1.31 1.89
N THR A 13 7.56 0.35 1.10
CA THR A 13 8.98 0.09 0.85
C THR A 13 9.27 0.07 -0.65
N MET A 14 10.51 -0.17 -1.03
CA MET A 14 10.88 -0.37 -2.43
C MET A 14 10.24 -1.63 -3.05
N ILE A 15 9.52 -2.42 -2.29
CA ILE A 15 8.76 -3.55 -2.82
C ILE A 15 7.59 -3.04 -3.64
N SER A 16 6.97 -1.94 -3.24
CA SER A 16 6.00 -1.21 -4.06
C SER A 16 6.58 0.11 -4.56
N ASP A 17 6.19 1.21 -4.02
CA ASP A 17 6.53 2.54 -4.50
C ASP A 17 7.25 3.42 -3.47
N GLY A 18 7.60 2.88 -2.30
CA GLY A 18 8.51 3.51 -1.36
C GLY A 18 9.94 3.61 -1.87
N SER A 19 10.81 4.34 -1.17
CA SER A 19 12.23 4.56 -1.55
C SER A 19 13.20 3.70 -0.73
N LYS A 20 12.76 3.14 0.39
CA LYS A 20 13.56 2.34 1.32
C LYS A 20 13.36 0.86 1.08
N THR A 21 14.41 0.06 1.28
CA THR A 21 14.24 -1.38 1.44
C THR A 21 13.46 -1.67 2.73
N PRO A 22 12.87 -2.86 2.90
CA PRO A 22 12.21 -3.23 4.16
C PRO A 22 13.07 -3.00 5.41
N CYS A 23 14.36 -3.33 5.35
CA CYS A 23 15.28 -3.09 6.47
C CYS A 23 15.53 -1.59 6.71
N GLU A 24 15.72 -0.82 5.65
CA GLU A 24 15.89 0.64 5.77
C GLU A 24 14.62 1.33 6.27
N ALA A 25 13.43 0.80 5.95
CA ALA A 25 12.16 1.30 6.50
C ALA A 25 12.06 1.02 8.02
N VAL A 26 12.51 -0.15 8.46
CA VAL A 26 12.64 -0.47 9.89
C VAL A 26 13.63 0.49 10.58
N ASP A 27 14.77 0.77 9.96
CA ASP A 27 15.76 1.71 10.50
C ASP A 27 15.17 3.12 10.63
N ALA A 28 14.47 3.60 9.60
CA ALA A 28 13.79 4.89 9.62
C ALA A 28 12.70 4.97 10.70
N ALA A 29 11.93 3.89 10.87
CA ALA A 29 10.94 3.78 11.94
C ALA A 29 11.59 3.86 13.34
N ALA A 30 12.72 3.17 13.53
CA ALA A 30 13.49 3.24 14.78
C ALA A 30 14.02 4.66 15.05
N GLU A 31 14.56 5.33 14.04
CA GLU A 31 15.05 6.71 14.11
C GLU A 31 13.91 7.69 14.42
N ALA A 32 12.72 7.47 13.86
CA ALA A 32 11.51 8.23 14.18
C ALA A 32 10.93 7.89 15.57
N GLY A 33 11.47 6.90 16.28
CA GLY A 33 11.02 6.53 17.63
C GLY A 33 9.78 5.64 17.66
N LEU A 34 9.36 5.09 16.52
CA LEU A 34 8.30 4.10 16.45
C LEU A 34 8.70 2.83 17.20
N LYS A 35 7.72 2.15 17.78
CA LYS A 35 7.88 0.90 18.54
C LYS A 35 7.26 -0.29 17.83
N LYS A 36 6.18 -0.06 17.09
CA LYS A 36 5.47 -1.10 16.35
C LYS A 36 5.14 -0.61 14.96
N ILE A 37 5.33 -1.46 13.95
CA ILE A 37 5.04 -1.14 12.56
C ILE A 37 4.41 -2.33 11.83
N CYS A 38 3.64 -2.01 10.79
CA CYS A 38 3.21 -2.94 9.76
C CYS A 38 3.63 -2.39 8.39
N LEU A 39 4.31 -3.20 7.57
CA LEU A 39 4.54 -2.86 6.17
C LEU A 39 3.32 -3.25 5.35
N THR A 40 2.90 -2.36 4.46
CA THR A 40 1.68 -2.50 3.66
C THR A 40 1.92 -2.16 2.20
N ASP A 41 3.05 -2.63 1.67
CA ASP A 41 3.38 -2.40 0.27
C ASP A 41 2.20 -2.69 -0.66
N HIS A 42 1.99 -1.85 -1.68
CA HIS A 42 0.92 -2.04 -2.64
C HIS A 42 0.99 -3.42 -3.28
N ASP A 43 -0.10 -4.18 -3.14
CA ASP A 43 -0.36 -5.43 -3.84
C ASP A 43 0.77 -6.47 -3.76
N ALA A 44 1.62 -6.34 -2.76
CA ALA A 44 2.78 -7.17 -2.54
C ALA A 44 2.73 -7.80 -1.15
N VAL A 45 2.63 -9.13 -1.12
CA VAL A 45 2.67 -9.89 0.12
C VAL A 45 4.10 -10.35 0.38
N HIS A 46 4.67 -9.95 1.51
CA HIS A 46 6.03 -10.31 1.88
C HIS A 46 6.17 -11.81 2.18
N MET A 47 7.25 -12.43 1.65
CA MET A 47 7.50 -13.86 1.81
C MET A 47 8.13 -14.25 3.14
N ASN A 48 8.87 -13.36 3.77
CA ASN A 48 9.72 -13.70 4.90
C ASN A 48 9.64 -12.72 6.06
N TYR A 49 8.42 -12.48 6.52
CA TYR A 49 8.19 -11.63 7.69
C TYR A 49 8.95 -12.10 8.94
N GLY A 50 9.19 -13.41 9.10
CA GLY A 50 9.94 -13.94 10.24
C GLY A 50 11.32 -13.32 10.37
N LYS A 51 12.11 -13.32 9.29
CA LYS A 51 13.46 -12.71 9.28
C LYS A 51 13.42 -11.19 9.44
N LEU A 52 12.44 -10.51 8.83
CA LEU A 52 12.27 -9.08 8.99
C LEU A 52 11.93 -8.72 10.45
N ARG A 53 11.07 -9.51 11.10
CA ARG A 53 10.75 -9.37 12.53
C ARG A 53 11.99 -9.57 13.41
N GLU A 54 12.86 -10.53 13.09
CA GLU A 54 14.15 -10.73 13.79
C GLU A 54 15.05 -9.50 13.65
N TYR A 55 15.21 -8.99 12.43
CA TYR A 55 15.98 -7.77 12.17
C TYR A 55 15.44 -6.58 12.95
N ALA A 56 14.15 -6.33 12.89
CA ALA A 56 13.50 -5.20 13.54
C ALA A 56 13.69 -5.21 15.07
N ARG A 57 13.65 -6.39 15.71
CA ARG A 57 13.94 -6.52 17.14
C ARG A 57 15.34 -6.03 17.50
N THR A 58 16.34 -6.20 16.62
CA THR A 58 17.70 -5.69 16.86
C THR A 58 17.76 -4.18 16.86
N LYS A 59 16.74 -3.51 16.25
CA LYS A 59 16.61 -2.05 16.19
C LYS A 59 15.65 -1.49 17.25
N GLY A 60 15.07 -2.35 18.09
CA GLY A 60 14.10 -1.96 19.11
C GLY A 60 12.72 -1.62 18.55
N VAL A 61 12.40 -2.12 17.36
CA VAL A 61 11.10 -2.01 16.69
C VAL A 61 10.49 -3.40 16.58
N GLU A 62 9.19 -3.50 16.78
CA GLU A 62 8.40 -4.68 16.51
C GLU A 62 7.71 -4.53 15.14
N VAL A 63 8.05 -5.40 14.19
CA VAL A 63 7.16 -5.66 13.05
C VAL A 63 6.07 -6.60 13.55
N LEU A 64 4.84 -6.15 13.46
CA LEU A 64 3.67 -6.80 14.08
C LEU A 64 3.53 -8.28 13.70
N PRO A 65 2.88 -9.10 14.54
CA PRO A 65 2.79 -10.55 14.32
C PRO A 65 1.88 -10.97 13.16
N PHE A 66 1.21 -10.03 12.53
CA PHE A 66 0.40 -10.22 11.32
C PHE A 66 1.02 -9.50 10.12
N SER A 67 0.62 -9.88 8.91
CA SER A 67 0.99 -9.21 7.66
C SER A 67 0.02 -8.09 7.32
N GLY A 68 0.49 -7.11 6.54
CA GLY A 68 -0.33 -6.08 5.91
C GLY A 68 -0.04 -5.99 4.41
N VAL A 69 -1.02 -5.55 3.65
CA VAL A 69 -0.92 -5.16 2.25
C VAL A 69 -1.92 -4.04 1.98
N GLU A 70 -1.54 -3.06 1.18
CA GLU A 70 -2.49 -2.11 0.62
C GLU A 70 -2.85 -2.55 -0.80
N VAL A 71 -4.12 -2.91 -1.01
CA VAL A 71 -4.61 -3.39 -2.30
C VAL A 71 -5.20 -2.24 -3.09
N ASN A 72 -4.63 -1.97 -4.27
CA ASN A 72 -5.22 -1.04 -5.23
C ASN A 72 -6.50 -1.63 -5.78
N THR A 73 -7.62 -0.97 -5.57
CA THR A 73 -8.93 -1.45 -6.02
C THR A 73 -9.70 -0.39 -6.79
N MET A 74 -10.72 -0.81 -7.51
CA MET A 74 -11.66 0.07 -8.18
C MET A 74 -13.06 -0.13 -7.58
N TYR A 75 -13.68 0.95 -7.17
CA TYR A 75 -15.09 0.92 -6.82
C TYR A 75 -15.95 1.08 -8.08
N PHE A 76 -16.90 0.17 -8.27
CA PHE A 76 -17.79 0.17 -9.42
C PHE A 76 -19.22 0.54 -9.03
N GLU A 77 -19.86 1.39 -9.82
CA GLU A 77 -21.29 1.60 -9.81
C GLU A 77 -21.93 0.76 -10.93
N GLY A 78 -22.40 -0.44 -10.59
CA GLY A 78 -22.75 -1.47 -11.57
C GLY A 78 -21.52 -1.95 -12.34
N GLU A 79 -21.54 -1.83 -13.67
CA GLU A 79 -20.39 -2.18 -14.52
C GLU A 79 -19.44 -0.99 -14.79
N LYS A 80 -19.79 0.21 -14.30
CA LYS A 80 -19.02 1.43 -14.54
C LYS A 80 -17.98 1.63 -13.44
N PRO A 81 -16.66 1.65 -13.77
CA PRO A 81 -15.64 2.05 -12.81
C PRO A 81 -15.86 3.52 -12.44
N LEU A 82 -15.91 3.80 -11.15
CA LEU A 82 -16.23 5.12 -10.64
C LEU A 82 -15.02 5.78 -9.98
N LEU A 83 -14.39 5.09 -9.03
CA LEU A 83 -13.35 5.66 -8.18
C LEU A 83 -12.28 4.62 -7.84
N TRP A 84 -11.05 5.07 -7.73
CA TRP A 84 -9.95 4.31 -7.17
C TRP A 84 -10.06 4.34 -5.64
N VAL A 85 -10.01 3.18 -5.03
CA VAL A 85 -10.10 3.00 -3.57
C VAL A 85 -9.02 2.06 -3.12
N ASP A 86 -8.20 2.45 -2.17
CA ASP A 86 -7.19 1.59 -1.61
C ASP A 86 -7.71 0.91 -0.34
N ILE A 87 -7.49 -0.40 -0.24
CA ILE A 87 -7.93 -1.22 0.88
C ILE A 87 -6.71 -1.83 1.58
N LEU A 88 -6.46 -1.40 2.81
CA LEU A 88 -5.52 -2.07 3.70
C LEU A 88 -6.11 -3.40 4.15
N VAL A 89 -5.34 -4.47 4.01
CA VAL A 89 -5.75 -5.81 4.47
C VAL A 89 -4.72 -6.31 5.47
N TYR A 90 -5.21 -6.79 6.61
CA TYR A 90 -4.37 -7.30 7.70
C TYR A 90 -4.78 -8.70 8.10
N GLY A 91 -3.81 -9.55 8.44
CA GLY A 91 -4.10 -10.89 8.95
C GLY A 91 -2.89 -11.82 8.95
N ASP A 92 -3.19 -13.10 9.14
CA ASP A 92 -2.18 -14.14 9.22
C ASP A 92 -1.32 -14.25 7.96
N ASP A 93 -0.02 -14.48 8.13
CA ASP A 93 0.97 -14.51 7.06
C ASP A 93 0.66 -15.58 5.98
N GLU A 94 0.06 -16.73 6.34
CA GLU A 94 -0.28 -17.79 5.39
C GLU A 94 -1.58 -17.50 4.64
N LYS A 95 -2.57 -16.96 5.35
CA LYS A 95 -3.86 -16.54 4.76
C LYS A 95 -3.67 -15.41 3.75
N MET A 96 -2.79 -14.45 4.06
CA MET A 96 -2.43 -13.36 3.13
C MET A 96 -1.83 -13.88 1.82
N ARG A 97 -1.18 -15.05 1.83
CA ARG A 97 -0.60 -15.69 0.65
C ARG A 97 -1.54 -16.68 -0.05
N ASP A 98 -2.79 -16.80 0.38
CA ASP A 98 -3.76 -17.67 -0.29
C ASP A 98 -3.89 -17.27 -1.77
N PRO A 99 -3.74 -18.21 -2.71
CA PRO A 99 -3.83 -17.91 -4.15
C PRO A 99 -5.17 -17.31 -4.57
N ARG A 100 -6.26 -17.55 -3.86
CA ARG A 100 -7.57 -16.94 -4.13
C ARG A 100 -7.51 -15.42 -3.94
N PHE A 101 -6.80 -14.97 -2.89
CA PHE A 101 -6.61 -13.56 -2.60
C PHE A 101 -5.57 -12.94 -3.54
N THR A 102 -4.36 -13.51 -3.61
CA THR A 102 -3.28 -12.93 -4.41
C THR A 102 -3.57 -12.91 -5.91
N SER A 103 -4.36 -13.88 -6.43
CA SER A 103 -4.76 -13.87 -7.84
C SER A 103 -5.67 -12.71 -8.24
N MET A 104 -6.35 -12.07 -7.28
CA MET A 104 -7.27 -10.96 -7.57
C MET A 104 -6.52 -9.73 -8.09
N PHE A 105 -5.32 -9.49 -7.60
CA PHE A 105 -4.49 -8.38 -8.06
C PHE A 105 -3.35 -8.79 -9.04
N ASN A 106 -3.10 -10.09 -9.23
CA ASN A 106 -2.07 -10.57 -10.16
C ASN A 106 -2.35 -10.19 -11.62
N ARG A 107 -3.61 -10.11 -12.04
CA ARG A 107 -3.99 -9.66 -13.39
C ARG A 107 -3.52 -8.24 -13.65
N PHE A 108 -3.76 -7.37 -12.70
CA PHE A 108 -3.36 -5.98 -12.75
C PHE A 108 -1.84 -5.84 -12.95
N TYR A 109 -1.04 -6.73 -12.36
CA TYR A 109 0.42 -6.68 -12.44
C TYR A 109 1.06 -7.35 -13.62
N ALA A 110 0.41 -8.27 -14.28
CA ALA A 110 0.95 -8.91 -15.48
C ALA A 110 1.35 -7.87 -16.52
N HIS A 111 0.53 -6.86 -16.74
CA HIS A 111 0.81 -5.76 -17.66
C HIS A 111 1.93 -4.83 -17.16
N THR A 112 1.95 -4.54 -15.89
CA THR A 112 2.95 -3.65 -15.28
C THR A 112 4.31 -4.32 -15.20
N ASN A 113 4.36 -5.62 -14.92
CA ASN A 113 5.58 -6.42 -14.98
C ASN A 113 6.17 -6.45 -16.39
N GLU A 114 5.36 -6.47 -17.45
CA GLU A 114 5.84 -6.39 -18.82
C GLU A 114 6.47 -5.00 -19.10
N ILE A 115 5.88 -3.92 -18.61
CA ILE A 115 6.48 -2.58 -18.72
C ILE A 115 7.80 -2.53 -17.95
N ALA A 116 7.84 -3.05 -16.72
CA ALA A 116 9.05 -3.09 -15.89
C ALA A 116 10.17 -3.90 -16.56
N ARG A 117 9.81 -5.03 -17.17
CA ARG A 117 10.76 -5.85 -17.95
C ARG A 117 11.39 -5.06 -19.09
N ARG A 118 10.58 -4.40 -19.89
CA ARG A 118 11.06 -3.56 -21.02
C ARG A 118 11.91 -2.39 -20.54
N GLN A 119 11.57 -1.78 -19.43
CA GLN A 119 12.38 -0.71 -18.84
C GLN A 119 13.75 -1.22 -18.38
N ALA A 120 13.80 -2.37 -17.71
CA ALA A 120 15.05 -3.01 -17.30
C ALA A 120 15.93 -3.37 -18.50
N GLU A 121 15.35 -3.95 -19.55
CA GLU A 121 16.05 -4.26 -20.80
C GLU A 121 16.65 -3.01 -21.46
N ARG A 122 15.87 -1.94 -21.57
CA ARG A 122 16.34 -0.68 -22.17
C ARG A 122 17.41 0.00 -21.33
N ILE A 123 17.35 -0.09 -20.01
CA ILE A 123 18.42 0.40 -19.13
C ILE A 123 19.69 -0.43 -19.32
N HIS A 124 19.55 -1.75 -19.42
CA HIS A 124 20.70 -2.64 -19.70
C HIS A 124 21.40 -2.26 -21.01
N GLU A 125 20.66 -1.95 -22.08
CA GLU A 125 21.19 -1.50 -23.37
C GLU A 125 22.00 -0.19 -23.26
N THR A 126 21.80 0.61 -22.23
CA THR A 126 22.60 1.82 -21.97
C THR A 126 23.93 1.53 -21.26
N GLY A 127 24.25 0.27 -20.98
CA GLY A 127 25.46 -0.18 -20.29
C GLY A 127 25.32 -0.27 -18.76
N VAL A 128 24.13 -0.08 -18.23
CA VAL A 128 23.85 -0.33 -16.80
C VAL A 128 23.64 -1.83 -16.62
N ASP A 129 24.50 -2.46 -15.82
CA ASP A 129 24.40 -3.88 -15.52
C ASP A 129 23.22 -4.15 -14.58
N MET A 130 22.02 -4.33 -15.15
CA MET A 130 20.78 -4.63 -14.47
C MET A 130 19.88 -5.48 -15.34
N THR A 131 19.33 -6.53 -14.77
CA THR A 131 18.32 -7.39 -15.39
C THR A 131 16.98 -7.22 -14.72
N PHE A 132 15.92 -7.74 -15.33
CA PHE A 132 14.60 -7.75 -14.69
C PHE A 132 14.64 -8.54 -13.36
N ASP A 133 15.40 -9.60 -13.29
CA ASP A 133 15.53 -10.41 -12.07
C ASP A 133 16.20 -9.65 -10.92
N ASP A 134 17.13 -8.74 -11.23
CA ASP A 134 17.78 -7.91 -10.20
C ASP A 134 16.82 -6.97 -9.48
N LEU A 135 15.68 -6.67 -10.09
CA LEU A 135 14.64 -5.86 -9.45
C LEU A 135 14.05 -6.52 -8.20
N PHE A 136 14.16 -7.84 -8.11
CA PHE A 136 13.63 -8.66 -7.01
C PHE A 136 14.66 -8.99 -5.92
N LEU A 137 15.91 -8.56 -6.08
CA LEU A 137 17.00 -8.83 -5.15
C LEU A 137 17.19 -7.72 -4.13
N LEU A 138 16.13 -7.34 -3.42
CA LEU A 138 16.20 -6.41 -2.29
C LEU A 138 16.09 -7.16 -0.99
N ASP A 139 17.07 -7.00 -0.12
CA ASP A 139 17.03 -7.64 1.18
C ASP A 139 16.54 -9.10 1.08
N ALA A 140 16.89 -9.77 -0.04
CA ALA A 140 16.31 -11.05 -0.47
C ALA A 140 16.40 -12.13 0.62
N ASP A 141 17.41 -12.03 1.50
CA ASP A 141 17.58 -12.92 2.64
C ASP A 141 16.61 -12.62 3.80
N ILE A 142 16.06 -11.41 3.86
CA ILE A 142 15.23 -10.93 4.96
C ILE A 142 13.76 -10.82 4.54
N ALA A 143 13.50 -10.16 3.42
CA ALA A 143 12.15 -9.92 2.92
C ALA A 143 12.03 -10.17 1.42
N PRO A 144 12.20 -11.41 0.94
CA PRO A 144 11.92 -11.74 -0.45
C PRO A 144 10.43 -11.61 -0.72
N VAL A 145 10.08 -11.16 -1.92
CA VAL A 145 8.70 -11.08 -2.41
C VAL A 145 8.42 -12.09 -3.50
N TYR A 146 7.14 -12.40 -3.72
CA TYR A 146 6.72 -13.16 -4.90
C TYR A 146 6.99 -12.36 -6.17
N LYS A 147 7.70 -12.95 -7.12
CA LYS A 147 7.98 -12.33 -8.42
C LYS A 147 6.69 -11.98 -9.20
N ASN A 148 5.63 -12.74 -9.01
CA ASN A 148 4.35 -12.55 -9.72
C ASN A 148 3.48 -11.47 -9.08
N ASP A 149 3.75 -11.13 -7.81
CA ASP A 149 3.01 -10.15 -7.04
C ASP A 149 3.68 -8.78 -7.08
N MET A 150 4.81 -8.67 -7.80
CA MET A 150 5.55 -7.44 -7.87
C MET A 150 5.02 -6.49 -8.91
N TYR A 151 4.79 -5.36 -8.42
CA TYR A 151 4.35 -4.18 -9.12
C TYR A 151 5.47 -3.16 -9.24
N CYS A 152 5.67 -2.52 -10.43
CA CYS A 152 5.74 -1.09 -10.41
C CYS A 152 6.56 -0.39 -11.50
N ARG A 153 6.07 0.74 -11.98
CA ARG A 153 6.78 1.71 -12.80
C ARG A 153 7.84 2.51 -12.05
N SER A 154 7.46 3.04 -10.89
CA SER A 154 8.34 3.78 -9.99
C SER A 154 9.41 2.88 -9.42
N TYR A 155 9.11 1.61 -9.26
CA TYR A 155 9.98 0.58 -8.78
C TYR A 155 11.25 0.42 -9.60
N VAL A 156 11.15 0.24 -10.93
CA VAL A 156 12.33 0.13 -11.79
C VAL A 156 13.18 1.39 -11.70
N LEU A 157 12.55 2.56 -11.78
CA LEU A 157 13.24 3.84 -11.66
C LEU A 157 14.00 3.96 -10.33
N LYS A 158 13.33 3.72 -9.22
CA LYS A 158 13.92 3.82 -7.87
C LYS A 158 15.03 2.80 -7.66
N ARG A 159 14.88 1.58 -8.20
CA ARG A 159 15.92 0.53 -8.14
C ARG A 159 17.17 0.89 -8.92
N VAL A 160 17.00 1.34 -10.14
CA VAL A 160 18.12 1.80 -10.98
C VAL A 160 18.80 2.99 -10.33
N ALA A 161 18.04 3.95 -9.84
CA ALA A 161 18.55 5.12 -9.14
C ALA A 161 19.40 4.71 -7.92
N LYS A 162 18.90 3.81 -7.08
CA LYS A 162 19.64 3.29 -5.92
C LYS A 162 20.91 2.55 -6.33
N LYS A 163 20.85 1.68 -7.35
CA LYS A 163 22.03 0.94 -7.85
C LYS A 163 23.11 1.88 -8.37
N LEU A 164 22.73 2.99 -9.00
CA LEU A 164 23.66 3.99 -9.56
C LEU A 164 24.09 5.07 -8.54
N GLY A 165 23.51 5.07 -7.33
CA GLY A 165 23.73 6.11 -6.36
C GLY A 165 23.29 7.50 -6.85
N MET A 166 22.24 7.57 -7.68
CA MET A 166 21.74 8.75 -8.36
C MET A 166 20.31 9.07 -7.90
N PRO A 167 19.96 10.35 -7.67
CA PRO A 167 18.57 10.73 -7.43
C PRO A 167 17.66 10.29 -8.59
N HIS A 168 16.44 9.86 -8.29
CA HIS A 168 15.54 9.34 -9.32
C HIS A 168 15.09 10.41 -10.31
N GLU A 169 15.02 11.69 -9.92
CA GLU A 169 14.75 12.80 -10.83
C GLU A 169 15.90 13.00 -11.83
N GLU A 170 17.14 12.85 -11.38
CA GLU A 170 18.31 12.94 -12.26
C GLU A 170 18.35 11.77 -13.25
N LEU A 171 18.03 10.56 -12.77
CA LEU A 171 17.93 9.38 -13.62
C LEU A 171 16.81 9.53 -14.67
N ARG A 172 15.65 10.04 -14.26
CA ARG A 172 14.53 10.33 -15.16
C ARG A 172 14.88 11.39 -16.20
N ALA A 173 15.57 12.45 -15.78
CA ALA A 173 16.05 13.48 -16.70
C ALA A 173 17.10 12.95 -17.70
N LYS A 174 17.91 11.98 -17.28
CA LYS A 174 18.93 11.33 -18.12
C LYS A 174 18.34 10.35 -19.13
N TYR A 175 17.25 9.67 -18.80
CA TYR A 175 16.60 8.65 -19.62
C TYR A 175 15.09 8.89 -19.74
N PRO A 176 14.66 10.06 -20.27
CA PRO A 176 13.23 10.44 -20.29
C PRO A 176 12.36 9.52 -21.16
N GLU A 177 12.95 8.86 -22.15
CA GLU A 177 12.25 7.91 -23.02
C GLU A 177 12.04 6.54 -22.36
N ILE A 178 12.79 6.23 -21.28
CA ILE A 178 12.64 5.00 -20.49
C ILE A 178 11.75 5.26 -19.27
N PHE A 179 11.92 6.43 -18.66
CA PHE A 179 11.20 6.86 -17.46
C PHE A 179 10.45 8.18 -17.69
N PRO A 180 9.43 8.21 -18.55
CA PRO A 180 8.70 9.45 -18.84
C PRO A 180 7.97 9.97 -17.58
N TYR A 181 7.93 11.32 -17.44
CA TYR A 181 7.14 11.98 -16.39
C TYR A 181 5.64 11.75 -16.58
N ASN A 182 5.21 11.91 -17.84
CA ASN A 182 3.82 11.67 -18.20
C ASN A 182 3.74 10.38 -19.00
N LEU A 183 3.05 9.40 -18.46
CA LEU A 183 2.69 8.27 -19.30
C LEU A 183 1.70 8.72 -20.36
N PRO A 184 1.88 8.27 -21.59
CA PRO A 184 0.87 8.52 -22.58
C PRO A 184 -0.44 7.88 -22.13
N SER A 185 -1.34 8.79 -21.77
CA SER A 185 -2.79 8.74 -21.87
C SER A 185 -3.57 7.45 -21.60
N ARG A 186 -4.78 7.71 -21.24
CA ARG A 186 -6.04 6.93 -21.24
C ARG A 186 -5.97 5.45 -21.68
N SER A 187 -5.23 5.07 -22.72
CA SER A 187 -5.23 3.68 -23.22
C SER A 187 -4.46 2.69 -22.33
N VAL A 188 -3.36 3.12 -21.71
CA VAL A 188 -2.62 2.30 -20.73
C VAL A 188 -3.40 2.24 -19.42
N ASN A 189 -3.99 3.34 -19.05
CA ASN A 189 -4.78 3.47 -17.85
C ASN A 189 -6.10 2.69 -17.94
N LEU A 190 -6.84 2.74 -19.06
CA LEU A 190 -8.08 1.98 -19.23
C LEU A 190 -7.87 0.46 -19.17
N ARG A 191 -6.73 -0.05 -19.67
CA ARG A 191 -6.39 -1.48 -19.52
C ARG A 191 -6.06 -1.84 -18.07
N ARG A 192 -5.37 -0.95 -17.35
CA ARG A 192 -5.10 -1.13 -15.91
C ARG A 192 -6.39 -1.22 -15.11
N ILE A 193 -7.35 -0.35 -15.39
CA ILE A 193 -8.63 -0.31 -14.68
C ILE A 193 -9.43 -1.59 -14.91
N ALA A 194 -9.49 -2.08 -16.15
CA ALA A 194 -10.21 -3.30 -16.49
C ALA A 194 -9.65 -4.55 -15.76
N ASP A 195 -8.40 -4.48 -15.31
CA ASP A 195 -7.71 -5.56 -14.59
C ASP A 195 -7.61 -5.33 -13.09
N MET A 196 -8.02 -4.14 -12.59
CA MET A 196 -8.07 -3.88 -11.14
C MET A 196 -9.20 -4.67 -10.47
N PRO A 197 -8.95 -5.19 -9.27
CA PRO A 197 -10.01 -5.86 -8.52
C PRO A 197 -11.09 -4.85 -8.09
N ASP A 198 -12.33 -5.32 -8.03
CA ASP A 198 -13.43 -4.60 -7.43
C ASP A 198 -13.22 -4.49 -5.91
N SER A 199 -13.43 -3.30 -5.34
CA SER A 199 -13.23 -3.05 -3.90
C SER A 199 -14.11 -3.98 -3.05
N ALA A 200 -15.37 -4.19 -3.46
CA ALA A 200 -16.30 -5.07 -2.74
C ALA A 200 -15.89 -6.54 -2.87
N GLU A 201 -15.33 -6.96 -4.01
CA GLU A 201 -14.79 -8.32 -4.16
C GLU A 201 -13.59 -8.57 -3.26
N ILE A 202 -12.68 -7.60 -3.11
CA ILE A 202 -11.55 -7.69 -2.16
C ILE A 202 -12.07 -7.81 -0.73
N VAL A 203 -13.03 -6.98 -0.33
CA VAL A 203 -13.64 -7.04 1.01
C VAL A 203 -14.27 -8.41 1.27
N ARG A 204 -15.05 -8.92 0.34
CA ARG A 204 -15.68 -10.26 0.48
C ARG A 204 -14.64 -11.39 0.57
N MET A 205 -13.65 -11.40 -0.33
CA MET A 205 -12.60 -12.42 -0.34
C MET A 205 -11.77 -12.39 0.95
N ALA A 206 -11.39 -11.22 1.41
CA ALA A 206 -10.68 -11.06 2.68
C ALA A 206 -11.52 -11.61 3.86
N ASN A 207 -12.83 -11.33 3.88
CA ASN A 207 -13.74 -11.88 4.89
C ASN A 207 -13.80 -13.41 4.86
N GLU A 208 -13.89 -14.01 3.67
CA GLU A 208 -13.89 -15.47 3.50
C GLU A 208 -12.62 -16.14 4.02
N LEU A 209 -11.48 -15.44 3.93
CA LEU A 209 -10.19 -15.91 4.41
C LEU A 209 -9.94 -15.58 5.89
N GLY A 210 -10.85 -14.83 6.53
CA GLY A 210 -10.65 -14.37 7.91
C GLY A 210 -9.60 -13.28 8.04
N LEU A 211 -9.44 -12.44 6.99
CA LEU A 211 -8.61 -11.24 7.00
C LEU A 211 -9.45 -10.02 7.37
N VAL A 212 -8.80 -8.99 7.89
CA VAL A 212 -9.42 -7.71 8.28
C VAL A 212 -9.16 -6.68 7.20
N THR A 213 -10.19 -5.94 6.78
CA THR A 213 -10.12 -4.91 5.75
C THR A 213 -10.37 -3.53 6.33
N VAL A 214 -9.55 -2.56 5.93
CA VAL A 214 -9.64 -1.15 6.35
C VAL A 214 -9.53 -0.28 5.11
N MET A 215 -10.46 0.63 4.88
CA MET A 215 -10.33 1.60 3.81
C MET A 215 -9.21 2.60 4.14
N ALA A 216 -8.21 2.66 3.29
CA ALA A 216 -7.08 3.57 3.43
C ALA A 216 -7.51 5.02 3.15
N HIS A 217 -6.97 5.98 3.90
CA HIS A 217 -7.11 7.43 3.68
C HIS A 217 -8.42 7.84 2.96
N PRO A 218 -9.62 7.59 3.52
CA PRO A 218 -10.90 7.69 2.82
C PRO A 218 -11.14 8.95 1.95
N PRO A 219 -10.60 10.14 2.27
CA PRO A 219 -10.74 11.32 1.42
C PRO A 219 -9.92 11.28 0.11
N CYS A 220 -8.92 10.39 0.00
CA CYS A 220 -8.12 10.19 -1.21
C CYS A 220 -8.74 9.20 -2.17
N ILE A 221 -10.02 9.34 -2.40
CA ILE A 221 -10.71 8.62 -3.45
C ILE A 221 -10.48 9.39 -4.74
N ASP A 222 -9.51 8.92 -5.54
CA ASP A 222 -9.13 9.59 -6.78
C ASP A 222 -10.22 9.39 -7.85
N PRO A 223 -10.88 10.44 -8.34
CA PRO A 223 -11.83 10.32 -9.44
C PRO A 223 -11.04 10.02 -10.71
N TYR A 224 -11.14 8.80 -11.19
CA TYR A 224 -10.36 8.32 -12.35
C TYR A 224 -10.78 8.94 -13.68
N PHE A 225 -11.95 9.55 -13.75
CA PHE A 225 -12.53 10.07 -14.99
C PHE A 225 -12.94 11.54 -14.86
N GLU A 226 -12.29 12.37 -15.66
CA GLU A 226 -12.59 13.77 -15.97
C GLU A 226 -12.16 14.83 -14.94
N ASN A 227 -11.06 15.48 -15.31
CA ASN A 227 -10.51 16.72 -14.75
C ASN A 227 -10.00 16.70 -13.31
N ASP A 228 -8.72 16.87 -13.19
CA ASP A 228 -7.78 17.03 -12.07
C ASP A 228 -8.24 17.82 -10.81
N GLU A 229 -9.50 17.96 -10.52
CA GLU A 229 -9.96 18.88 -9.49
C GLU A 229 -10.78 18.28 -8.33
N HIS A 230 -11.02 16.98 -8.27
CA HIS A 230 -11.95 16.49 -7.25
C HIS A 230 -11.46 15.26 -6.49
N LEU A 231 -10.97 15.51 -5.26
CA LEU A 231 -11.27 14.63 -4.13
C LEU A 231 -12.78 14.27 -4.20
N ALA A 232 -13.13 13.01 -3.98
CA ALA A 232 -14.54 12.66 -3.84
C ALA A 232 -15.16 13.62 -2.83
N ASN A 233 -16.32 14.18 -3.16
CA ASN A 233 -16.98 14.99 -2.15
C ASN A 233 -17.38 14.08 -0.97
N SER A 234 -17.51 14.66 0.21
CA SER A 234 -17.78 13.91 1.45
C SER A 234 -19.00 12.98 1.32
N SER A 235 -20.01 13.34 0.52
CA SER A 235 -21.19 12.49 0.32
C SER A 235 -20.94 11.26 -0.55
N GLN A 236 -20.04 11.33 -1.53
CA GLN A 236 -19.62 10.17 -2.33
C GLN A 236 -18.77 9.24 -1.50
N MET A 237 -17.82 9.78 -0.73
CA MET A 237 -17.00 9.02 0.20
C MET A 237 -17.88 8.25 1.20
N GLU A 238 -18.84 8.93 1.84
CA GLU A 238 -19.77 8.32 2.78
C GLU A 238 -20.60 7.19 2.13
N SER A 239 -21.11 7.41 0.90
CA SER A 239 -21.86 6.38 0.18
C SER A 239 -21.00 5.12 -0.06
N ILE A 240 -19.76 5.29 -0.52
CA ILE A 240 -18.85 4.17 -0.77
C ILE A 240 -18.50 3.43 0.51
N ILE A 241 -18.23 4.15 1.60
CA ILE A 241 -17.96 3.54 2.90
C ILE A 241 -19.16 2.71 3.37
N ARG A 242 -20.38 3.22 3.24
CA ARG A 242 -21.61 2.50 3.61
C ARG A 242 -21.81 1.25 2.77
N ASP A 243 -21.56 1.33 1.46
CA ASP A 243 -21.66 0.19 0.56
C ASP A 243 -20.62 -0.89 0.90
N LEU A 244 -19.36 -0.51 1.10
CA LEU A 244 -18.30 -1.43 1.50
C LEU A 244 -18.52 -2.00 2.91
N ALA A 245 -19.08 -1.21 3.85
CA ALA A 245 -19.47 -1.71 5.17
C ALA A 245 -20.57 -2.77 5.07
N ALA A 246 -21.53 -2.63 4.16
CA ALA A 246 -22.56 -3.63 3.89
C ALA A 246 -21.96 -4.94 3.31
N GLU A 247 -20.84 -4.86 2.58
CA GLU A 247 -20.07 -6.01 2.08
C GLU A 247 -19.13 -6.61 3.14
N GLY A 248 -18.98 -5.95 4.29
CA GLY A 248 -18.22 -6.45 5.43
C GLY A 248 -16.84 -5.78 5.62
N LEU A 249 -16.65 -4.56 5.14
CA LEU A 249 -15.49 -3.74 5.51
C LEU A 249 -15.42 -3.63 7.03
N ASP A 250 -14.22 -3.79 7.59
CA ASP A 250 -14.02 -3.81 9.03
C ASP A 250 -13.69 -2.46 9.64
N GLY A 251 -13.02 -1.58 8.90
CA GLY A 251 -12.51 -0.33 9.46
C GLY A 251 -12.20 0.77 8.47
N LEU A 252 -11.84 1.93 9.04
CA LEU A 252 -11.41 3.13 8.33
C LEU A 252 -10.07 3.63 8.89
N GLU A 253 -9.19 4.09 8.01
CA GLU A 253 -7.99 4.80 8.42
C GLU A 253 -8.36 6.27 8.70
N VAL A 254 -8.25 6.69 9.96
CA VAL A 254 -8.68 8.01 10.44
C VAL A 254 -7.49 8.91 10.73
N SER A 255 -6.46 8.36 11.40
CA SER A 255 -5.25 9.13 11.71
C SER A 255 -4.28 9.07 10.54
N HIS A 256 -4.54 9.90 9.54
CA HIS A 256 -3.77 10.02 8.30
C HIS A 256 -3.68 11.48 7.86
N ARG A 257 -2.61 11.82 7.13
CA ARG A 257 -2.38 13.20 6.67
C ARG A 257 -3.52 13.71 5.79
N GLU A 258 -3.94 12.94 4.83
CA GLU A 258 -4.93 13.35 3.86
C GLU A 258 -6.30 13.54 4.48
N VAL A 259 -6.66 12.67 5.44
CA VAL A 259 -7.90 12.83 6.24
C VAL A 259 -7.86 14.13 7.05
N MET A 260 -6.69 14.46 7.62
CA MET A 260 -6.51 15.68 8.38
C MET A 260 -6.52 16.92 7.47
N ASP A 261 -5.77 16.89 6.37
CA ASP A 261 -5.65 18.03 5.44
C ASP A 261 -6.98 18.33 4.73
N ALA A 262 -7.83 17.30 4.49
CA ALA A 262 -9.19 17.45 4.01
C ALA A 262 -10.17 18.00 5.08
N GLY A 263 -9.77 18.02 6.36
CA GLY A 263 -10.65 18.43 7.46
C GLY A 263 -11.71 17.40 7.84
N GLU A 264 -11.55 16.15 7.38
CA GLU A 264 -12.56 15.08 7.49
C GLU A 264 -12.38 14.15 8.70
N THR A 265 -11.35 14.37 9.53
CA THR A 265 -11.00 13.46 10.64
C THR A 265 -12.19 13.16 11.56
N GLU A 266 -12.93 14.18 11.99
CA GLU A 266 -14.09 14.00 12.87
C GLU A 266 -15.26 13.32 12.14
N HIS A 267 -15.49 13.67 10.88
CA HIS A 267 -16.54 13.07 10.07
C HIS A 267 -16.29 11.57 9.83
N VAL A 268 -15.08 11.21 9.38
CA VAL A 268 -14.69 9.80 9.15
C VAL A 268 -14.77 8.98 10.44
N LYS A 269 -14.34 9.56 11.56
CA LYS A 269 -14.45 8.91 12.87
C LYS A 269 -15.91 8.68 13.29
N ASN A 270 -16.77 9.69 13.18
CA ASN A 270 -18.17 9.57 13.51
C ASN A 270 -18.88 8.52 12.62
N LEU A 271 -18.50 8.46 11.34
CA LEU A 271 -19.02 7.45 10.41
C LEU A 271 -18.57 6.03 10.79
N ALA A 272 -17.31 5.87 11.21
CA ALA A 272 -16.81 4.60 11.73
C ALA A 272 -17.61 4.16 12.98
N ASP A 273 -17.82 5.06 13.93
CA ASP A 273 -18.60 4.80 15.14
C ASP A 273 -20.05 4.43 14.80
N GLU A 274 -20.70 5.16 13.88
CA GLU A 274 -22.08 4.89 13.43
C GLU A 274 -22.21 3.49 12.81
N LEU A 275 -21.24 3.09 11.98
CA LEU A 275 -21.26 1.82 11.26
C LEU A 275 -20.68 0.64 12.05
N GLY A 276 -20.13 0.89 13.24
CA GLY A 276 -19.46 -0.12 14.07
C GLY A 276 -18.14 -0.62 13.47
N LEU A 277 -17.47 0.23 12.68
CA LEU A 277 -16.18 -0.02 12.09
C LEU A 277 -15.06 0.30 13.10
N ILE A 278 -13.94 -0.43 13.00
CA ILE A 278 -12.74 -0.08 13.76
C ILE A 278 -12.03 1.11 13.11
N THR A 279 -11.20 1.81 13.91
CA THR A 279 -10.34 2.87 13.40
C THR A 279 -8.87 2.44 13.43
N THR A 280 -8.11 2.89 12.44
CA THR A 280 -6.64 2.72 12.39
C THR A 280 -5.98 4.04 12.00
N GLY A 281 -4.67 4.02 11.90
CA GLY A 281 -3.90 5.14 11.38
C GLY A 281 -2.51 4.72 10.96
N GLY A 282 -1.96 5.49 10.04
CA GLY A 282 -0.63 5.31 9.51
C GLY A 282 -0.09 6.55 8.84
N SER A 283 1.17 6.52 8.49
CA SER A 283 1.85 7.66 7.87
C SER A 283 1.79 7.64 6.33
N ASP A 284 1.48 6.48 5.75
CA ASP A 284 1.63 6.25 4.31
C ASP A 284 3.05 6.62 3.84
N TYR A 285 4.05 6.16 4.62
CA TYR A 285 5.44 6.53 4.44
C TYR A 285 6.03 5.96 3.15
N HIS A 286 6.62 6.83 2.33
CA HIS A 286 7.28 6.45 1.07
C HIS A 286 8.74 6.91 1.00
N ASP A 287 9.19 7.82 1.90
CA ASP A 287 10.52 8.45 1.92
C ASP A 287 10.91 9.06 0.58
N ASP A 288 10.00 9.70 -0.11
CA ASP A 288 10.33 10.50 -1.28
C ASP A 288 10.14 12.00 -1.02
N LYS A 289 10.77 12.83 -1.85
CA LYS A 289 10.74 14.30 -1.65
C LYS A 289 9.37 14.91 -1.98
N GLU A 290 8.57 14.21 -2.74
CA GLU A 290 7.24 14.66 -3.18
C GLU A 290 6.20 14.35 -2.11
N ARG A 291 6.41 13.27 -1.33
CA ARG A 291 5.56 12.88 -0.21
C ARG A 291 6.25 13.18 1.11
N ARG A 292 5.51 13.76 2.04
CA ARG A 292 6.04 14.15 3.36
C ARG A 292 6.42 12.90 4.16
N ASN A 293 7.51 12.99 4.91
CA ASN A 293 7.87 11.97 5.88
C ASN A 293 7.10 12.23 7.17
N ASP A 294 6.08 11.43 7.43
CA ASP A 294 5.16 11.59 8.56
C ASP A 294 5.29 10.47 9.61
N LEU A 295 6.37 9.67 9.57
CA LEU A 295 6.64 8.63 10.59
C LEU A 295 6.51 9.20 12.01
N GLY A 296 5.61 8.62 12.81
CA GLY A 296 5.31 9.04 14.16
C GLY A 296 4.46 10.32 14.29
N VAL A 297 4.16 11.01 13.19
CA VAL A 297 3.21 12.14 13.18
C VAL A 297 1.77 11.64 13.12
N PHE A 298 1.54 10.67 12.25
CA PHE A 298 0.30 9.89 12.15
C PHE A 298 0.56 8.45 12.57
N GLY A 299 -0.48 7.73 12.92
CA GLY A 299 -0.37 6.36 13.38
C GLY A 299 -1.56 5.95 14.24
N THR A 300 -1.42 4.80 14.85
CA THR A 300 -2.45 4.11 15.62
C THR A 300 -2.12 4.18 17.13
N SER A 301 -3.13 4.30 17.98
CA SER A 301 -2.99 4.16 19.42
C SER A 301 -2.87 2.68 19.83
N GLU A 302 -2.39 2.42 21.04
CA GLU A 302 -2.35 1.05 21.60
C GLU A 302 -3.76 0.44 21.71
N GLU A 303 -4.78 1.25 22.03
CA GLU A 303 -6.17 0.80 22.12
C GLU A 303 -6.72 0.39 20.75
N GLU A 304 -6.51 1.19 19.71
CA GLU A 304 -6.91 0.87 18.33
C GLU A 304 -6.18 -0.37 17.80
N LEU A 305 -4.87 -0.50 18.08
CA LEU A 305 -4.12 -1.70 17.74
C LEU A 305 -4.69 -2.94 18.44
N GLN A 306 -5.03 -2.85 19.72
CA GLN A 306 -5.65 -3.96 20.43
C GLN A 306 -6.98 -4.36 19.79
N ILE A 307 -7.82 -3.41 19.43
CA ILE A 307 -9.11 -3.66 18.75
C ILE A 307 -8.88 -4.36 17.40
N LEU A 308 -7.89 -3.90 16.60
CA LEU A 308 -7.51 -4.55 15.35
C LEU A 308 -7.06 -6.00 15.57
N MET A 309 -6.19 -6.24 16.55
CA MET A 309 -5.71 -7.59 16.86
C MET A 309 -6.84 -8.53 17.32
N GLU A 310 -7.76 -8.04 18.14
CA GLU A 310 -8.95 -8.79 18.55
C GLU A 310 -9.87 -9.10 17.35
N ARG A 311 -10.00 -8.16 16.39
CA ARG A 311 -10.76 -8.37 15.15
C ARG A 311 -10.11 -9.45 14.27
N ILE A 312 -8.78 -9.44 14.12
CA ILE A 312 -8.02 -10.47 13.39
C ILE A 312 -8.28 -11.83 14.02
N LEU A 313 -8.04 -11.99 15.32
CA LEU A 313 -8.26 -13.26 16.04
C LEU A 313 -9.70 -13.78 15.90
N LYS A 314 -10.67 -12.89 16.05
CA LYS A 314 -12.11 -13.27 15.94
C LYS A 314 -12.49 -13.74 14.54
N LYS A 315 -11.86 -13.21 13.49
CA LYS A 315 -12.07 -13.65 12.11
C LYS A 315 -11.36 -14.97 11.82
N GLU A 316 -10.15 -15.14 12.34
CA GLU A 316 -9.41 -16.40 12.23
C GLU A 316 -10.15 -17.58 12.83
N GLU A 317 -10.85 -17.39 13.96
CA GLU A 317 -11.65 -18.43 14.60
C GLU A 317 -12.90 -18.85 13.79
N LYS A 318 -13.36 -18.01 12.86
CA LYS A 318 -14.59 -18.22 12.08
C LYS A 318 -14.35 -18.77 10.68
N ALA A 319 -13.14 -18.54 10.12
CA ALA A 319 -12.73 -18.97 8.78
C ALA A 319 -12.10 -20.37 8.80
#